data_7d42a09d9b84f5ea7e54842ee21ddc4f
#
_entry.id   7d42a09d9b84f5ea7e54842ee21ddc4f
#
_cell.length_a   1.000
_cell.length_b   1.000
_cell.length_c   1.000
_cell.angle_alpha   90.00
_cell.angle_beta   90.00
_cell.angle_gamma   90.00
#
_symmetry.space_group_name_H-M   'P 1'
#
loop_
_entity.id
_entity.type
_entity.pdbx_description
1 polymer ?
#
loop_
_entity_poly.entity_id
_entity_poly.type
_entity_poly.pdbx_seq_one_letter_code
_entity_poly.pdbx_strand_id
1 'polypeptide(L)'
;MRRRFLLLALLALLVPLVNAGCGGDDDEEGEATGAAQTDGGEAVSGSVSVMSTWSGPEQASFEAVIDGFTEQNPDVDVTYDSAGDALPTVLSTAVEGGNPPDVALVPQPGLVQGYVERDALQPLDFAQETISENFAESVIQTGTFDDQLYGLVFKASNKSTVWYNVQAFEDAGVEPPETWDDFLAAAETLKAAGIPAYSLGGAEGWTLTDLFENIYVRTAGIDMYNQLSAHEIPWTDQSVKDALTEMASIVGDTDNITGGTNGALQSDFATSVSNVFAEDPEAAMVLEGDFVPGVVESPLEAESGYNVFPFPSINDSPPSVVASGDLAILFNDSPAAQAFIEYLATPEAAQIWAGRGGFSSANQNLDPSAYPDALTQETASAVAEAEQFVFDLSDLQPSAFGATEGQGLWKLFQDFVRNPDDVDGIAQQMEDAAAQAFGE
;
A
#
# COMPACT_ATOMS: atom_id res chain seq x y z
N MET A 1 -39.01 -28.66 44.24
CA MET A 1 -38.97 -30.12 44.42
C MET A 1 -37.59 -30.60 43.97
N ARG A 2 -36.64 -30.84 44.86
CA ARG A 2 -36.27 -32.15 45.44
C ARG A 2 -35.93 -33.12 44.32
N ARG A 3 -34.77 -33.76 44.17
CA ARG A 3 -33.70 -34.31 45.04
C ARG A 3 -32.62 -34.84 44.11
N ARG A 4 -31.29 -34.64 44.21
CA ARG A 4 -30.36 -35.34 45.13
C ARG A 4 -29.80 -36.66 44.58
N PHE A 5 -28.48 -36.73 44.51
CA PHE A 5 -27.47 -37.69 45.07
C PHE A 5 -27.05 -38.81 44.10
N LEU A 6 -25.88 -39.40 44.03
CA LEU A 6 -24.67 -39.62 44.87
C LEU A 6 -23.60 -40.18 43.91
N LEU A 7 -22.32 -39.79 43.89
CA LEU A 7 -21.17 -40.22 44.70
C LEU A 7 -20.74 -41.71 44.54
N LEU A 8 -19.47 -41.88 44.37
CA LEU A 8 -18.48 -42.84 44.84
C LEU A 8 -17.57 -43.36 43.70
N ALA A 9 -16.32 -43.10 43.60
CA ALA A 9 -15.13 -43.16 44.49
C ALA A 9 -14.41 -44.54 44.44
N LEU A 10 -13.09 -44.38 44.31
CA LEU A 10 -11.98 -45.23 44.79
C LEU A 10 -11.61 -46.47 43.94
N LEU A 11 -10.38 -46.85 43.69
CA LEU A 11 -9.12 -46.91 44.46
C LEU A 11 -8.02 -47.41 43.46
N ALA A 12 -6.90 -46.79 43.29
CA ALA A 12 -5.55 -46.96 43.79
C ALA A 12 -4.96 -48.42 43.76
N LEU A 13 -3.74 -48.55 43.26
CA LEU A 13 -2.54 -49.09 43.93
C LEU A 13 -1.43 -49.43 42.89
N LEU A 14 -0.31 -48.72 42.96
CA LEU A 14 1.03 -49.05 43.53
C LEU A 14 1.93 -50.01 42.68
N VAL A 15 2.99 -49.43 42.04
CA VAL A 15 4.47 -49.46 42.29
C VAL A 15 5.09 -50.77 42.87
N PRO A 16 6.39 -51.05 42.74
CA PRO A 16 7.48 -50.82 41.77
C PRO A 16 8.27 -52.10 41.42
N LEU A 17 9.37 -52.03 40.64
CA LEU A 17 10.66 -52.65 41.06
C LEU A 17 11.83 -52.28 40.11
N VAL A 18 12.84 -51.81 40.77
CA VAL A 18 14.24 -51.59 40.36
C VAL A 18 14.90 -52.92 40.01
N ASN A 19 15.75 -52.91 39.00
CA ASN A 19 16.95 -53.77 39.07
C ASN A 19 18.16 -53.11 38.39
N ALA A 20 19.19 -52.94 39.18
CA ALA A 20 20.52 -52.54 38.83
C ALA A 20 21.35 -53.75 38.39
N GLY A 21 22.20 -53.56 37.41
CA GLY A 21 23.22 -54.52 37.01
C GLY A 21 24.42 -53.84 36.37
N CYS A 22 25.50 -53.83 37.10
CA CYS A 22 26.83 -53.29 36.70
C CYS A 22 27.56 -54.21 35.70
N GLY A 23 28.42 -53.57 34.85
CA GLY A 23 29.77 -54.10 34.64
C GLY A 23 30.14 -54.40 33.18
N GLY A 24 31.23 -53.75 32.70
CA GLY A 24 32.09 -54.21 31.62
C GLY A 24 32.57 -53.08 30.68
N ASP A 25 33.78 -52.64 30.95
CA ASP A 25 34.61 -51.79 30.04
C ASP A 25 34.86 -52.51 28.69
N ASP A 26 34.91 -51.75 27.61
CA ASP A 26 35.94 -51.86 26.58
C ASP A 26 35.80 -50.67 25.59
N ASP A 27 36.92 -49.99 25.36
CA ASP A 27 37.17 -48.84 24.49
C ASP A 27 36.93 -49.18 23.00
N GLU A 28 36.18 -48.31 22.28
CA GLU A 28 36.45 -48.03 20.85
C GLU A 28 35.99 -46.55 20.55
N GLU A 29 36.96 -45.79 20.05
CA GLU A 29 36.80 -44.43 19.52
C GLU A 29 35.86 -44.46 18.29
N GLY A 30 34.69 -43.81 18.41
CA GLY A 30 33.80 -43.52 17.32
C GLY A 30 33.60 -42.02 17.26
N GLU A 31 34.04 -41.39 16.16
CA GLU A 31 33.83 -39.98 15.83
C GLU A 31 32.33 -39.64 15.95
N ALA A 32 32.02 -38.82 16.93
CA ALA A 32 30.72 -38.15 17.03
C ALA A 32 30.69 -37.00 16.01
N THR A 33 30.08 -37.24 14.85
CA THR A 33 29.53 -36.16 14.04
C THR A 33 28.51 -35.41 14.86
N GLY A 34 28.85 -34.20 15.26
CA GLY A 34 27.91 -33.29 15.93
C GLY A 34 26.72 -33.03 15.01
N ALA A 35 25.61 -33.61 15.36
CA ALA A 35 24.32 -33.11 14.91
C ALA A 35 24.15 -31.74 15.56
N ALA A 36 24.07 -30.71 14.76
CA ALA A 36 23.61 -29.41 15.21
C ALA A 36 22.25 -29.63 15.89
N GLN A 37 22.16 -29.31 17.18
CA GLN A 37 20.90 -29.13 17.84
C GLN A 37 20.28 -27.87 17.19
N THR A 38 19.33 -28.07 16.28
CA THR A 38 18.34 -27.08 15.97
C THR A 38 17.55 -26.88 17.26
N ASP A 39 17.57 -25.67 17.76
CA ASP A 39 16.71 -25.21 18.85
C ASP A 39 15.28 -25.52 18.43
N GLY A 40 14.64 -26.49 19.10
CA GLY A 40 13.30 -26.92 18.76
C GLY A 40 12.28 -25.93 19.33
N GLY A 41 12.07 -24.82 18.64
CA GLY A 41 10.83 -24.06 18.78
C GLY A 41 9.66 -24.99 18.43
N GLU A 42 8.58 -25.00 19.19
CA GLU A 42 7.36 -25.73 18.82
C GLU A 42 6.94 -25.28 17.43
N ALA A 43 6.69 -26.22 16.52
CA ALA A 43 6.24 -25.93 15.17
C ALA A 43 4.94 -25.10 15.26
N VAL A 44 4.94 -23.94 14.62
CA VAL A 44 3.76 -23.06 14.56
C VAL A 44 2.66 -23.76 13.78
N SER A 45 1.44 -23.72 14.29
CA SER A 45 0.27 -24.34 13.64
C SER A 45 -0.99 -23.52 13.89
N GLY A 46 -1.96 -23.59 13.00
CA GLY A 46 -3.24 -22.90 13.13
C GLY A 46 -3.74 -22.34 11.80
N SER A 47 -4.59 -21.33 11.87
CA SER A 47 -5.09 -20.59 10.71
C SER A 47 -4.87 -19.10 10.87
N VAL A 48 -4.65 -18.42 9.75
CA VAL A 48 -4.54 -16.95 9.68
C VAL A 48 -5.47 -16.47 8.57
N SER A 49 -6.39 -15.57 8.91
CA SER A 49 -7.20 -14.84 7.94
C SER A 49 -6.56 -13.49 7.63
N VAL A 50 -6.37 -13.20 6.35
CA VAL A 50 -5.72 -11.97 5.88
C VAL A 50 -6.66 -11.21 4.96
N MET A 51 -6.74 -9.87 5.10
CA MET A 51 -7.54 -9.00 4.25
C MET A 51 -6.72 -7.82 3.74
N SER A 52 -6.88 -7.47 2.44
CA SER A 52 -6.26 -6.27 1.86
C SER A 52 -7.06 -5.74 0.67
N THR A 53 -6.53 -4.70 0.00
CA THR A 53 -7.08 -4.11 -1.22
C THR A 53 -6.74 -4.91 -2.47
N TRP A 54 -5.65 -5.65 -2.48
CA TRP A 54 -5.05 -6.24 -3.69
C TRP A 54 -5.94 -7.29 -4.34
N SER A 55 -6.25 -7.09 -5.63
CA SER A 55 -7.02 -8.01 -6.46
C SER A 55 -6.28 -8.33 -7.77
N GLY A 56 -6.77 -9.28 -8.55
CA GLY A 56 -6.19 -9.65 -9.84
C GLY A 56 -4.69 -10.03 -9.77
N PRO A 57 -3.80 -9.42 -10.58
CA PRO A 57 -2.38 -9.75 -10.58
C PRO A 57 -1.65 -9.43 -9.27
N GLU A 58 -2.03 -8.37 -8.55
CA GLU A 58 -1.47 -8.05 -7.23
C GLU A 58 -1.84 -9.10 -6.20
N GLN A 59 -3.11 -9.55 -6.19
CA GLN A 59 -3.54 -10.67 -5.36
C GLN A 59 -2.69 -11.91 -5.62
N ALA A 60 -2.50 -12.28 -6.89
CA ALA A 60 -1.68 -13.44 -7.26
C ALA A 60 -0.22 -13.28 -6.81
N SER A 61 0.29 -12.06 -6.73
CA SER A 61 1.63 -11.77 -6.23
C SER A 61 1.71 -11.91 -4.71
N PHE A 62 0.71 -11.44 -3.99
CA PHE A 62 0.64 -11.62 -2.54
C PHE A 62 0.35 -13.06 -2.13
N GLU A 63 -0.48 -13.79 -2.87
CA GLU A 63 -0.69 -15.22 -2.67
C GLU A 63 0.62 -16.02 -2.82
N ALA A 64 1.51 -15.61 -3.73
CA ALA A 64 2.85 -16.22 -3.82
C ALA A 64 3.73 -15.92 -2.57
N VAL A 65 3.57 -14.77 -1.92
CA VAL A 65 4.20 -14.49 -0.62
C VAL A 65 3.64 -15.40 0.46
N ILE A 66 2.32 -15.61 0.49
CA ILE A 66 1.65 -16.55 1.40
C ILE A 66 2.15 -17.99 1.17
N ASP A 67 2.30 -18.40 -0.09
CA ASP A 67 2.85 -19.72 -0.43
C ASP A 67 4.27 -19.89 0.14
N GLY A 68 5.12 -18.87 0.03
CA GLY A 68 6.46 -18.87 0.61
C GLY A 68 6.45 -19.01 2.14
N PHE A 69 5.49 -18.40 2.83
CA PHE A 69 5.30 -18.59 4.26
C PHE A 69 4.84 -20.03 4.60
N THR A 70 3.85 -20.54 3.90
CA THR A 70 3.27 -21.86 4.17
C THR A 70 4.22 -23.01 3.82
N GLU A 71 5.13 -22.82 2.85
CA GLU A 71 6.23 -23.75 2.60
C GLU A 71 7.17 -23.91 3.81
N GLN A 72 7.39 -22.84 4.56
CA GLN A 72 8.21 -22.84 5.79
C GLN A 72 7.39 -23.28 7.02
N ASN A 73 6.07 -23.08 7.00
CA ASN A 73 5.14 -23.35 8.10
C ASN A 73 3.97 -24.24 7.64
N PRO A 74 4.22 -25.54 7.30
CA PRO A 74 3.25 -26.41 6.63
C PRO A 74 2.01 -26.76 7.48
N ASP A 75 2.06 -26.49 8.78
CA ASP A 75 0.95 -26.71 9.72
C ASP A 75 0.09 -25.44 9.92
N VAL A 76 0.38 -24.35 9.19
CA VAL A 76 -0.41 -23.10 9.19
C VAL A 76 -1.21 -23.00 7.89
N ASP A 77 -2.52 -22.75 8.01
CA ASP A 77 -3.41 -22.46 6.88
C ASP A 77 -3.67 -20.94 6.81
N VAL A 78 -3.32 -20.32 5.69
CA VAL A 78 -3.53 -18.88 5.47
C VAL A 78 -4.62 -18.68 4.42
N THR A 79 -5.63 -17.89 4.74
CA THR A 79 -6.68 -17.48 3.80
C THR A 79 -6.58 -16.01 3.51
N TYR A 80 -6.70 -15.63 2.24
CA TYR A 80 -6.67 -14.23 1.79
C TYR A 80 -8.00 -13.82 1.19
N ASP A 81 -8.53 -12.68 1.66
CA ASP A 81 -9.73 -12.05 1.14
C ASP A 81 -9.40 -10.63 0.63
N SER A 82 -9.63 -10.39 -0.66
CA SER A 82 -9.54 -9.04 -1.23
C SER A 82 -10.84 -8.29 -1.01
N ALA A 83 -10.73 -7.09 -0.42
CA ALA A 83 -11.86 -6.16 -0.27
C ALA A 83 -11.84 -5.04 -1.34
N GLY A 84 -10.78 -4.96 -2.18
CA GLY A 84 -10.59 -3.88 -3.14
C GLY A 84 -10.61 -2.51 -2.45
N ASP A 85 -11.03 -1.48 -3.16
CA ASP A 85 -11.12 -0.11 -2.64
C ASP A 85 -12.20 0.07 -1.55
N ALA A 86 -13.07 -0.92 -1.36
CA ALA A 86 -14.01 -0.95 -0.24
C ALA A 86 -13.38 -1.38 1.10
N LEU A 87 -12.07 -1.69 1.14
CA LEU A 87 -11.37 -2.19 2.33
C LEU A 87 -11.64 -1.36 3.60
N PRO A 88 -11.56 -0.01 3.60
CA PRO A 88 -11.81 0.76 4.82
C PRO A 88 -13.21 0.52 5.41
N THR A 89 -14.22 0.42 4.56
CA THR A 89 -15.62 0.17 4.96
C THR A 89 -15.85 -1.27 5.42
N VAL A 90 -15.34 -2.24 4.67
CA VAL A 90 -15.46 -3.67 4.97
C VAL A 90 -14.75 -4.01 6.28
N LEU A 91 -13.52 -3.55 6.43
CA LEU A 91 -12.69 -3.80 7.61
C LEU A 91 -13.30 -3.12 8.86
N SER A 92 -13.72 -1.86 8.77
CA SER A 92 -14.39 -1.17 9.88
C SER A 92 -15.66 -1.89 10.31
N THR A 93 -16.46 -2.38 9.36
CA THR A 93 -17.67 -3.17 9.66
C THR A 93 -17.34 -4.48 10.37
N ALA A 94 -16.26 -5.18 9.94
CA ALA A 94 -15.80 -6.42 10.57
C ALA A 94 -15.32 -6.18 12.00
N VAL A 95 -14.56 -5.11 12.23
CA VAL A 95 -14.08 -4.70 13.57
C VAL A 95 -15.24 -4.35 14.48
N GLU A 96 -16.20 -3.52 14.04
CA GLU A 96 -17.40 -3.15 14.80
C GLU A 96 -18.30 -4.35 15.10
N GLY A 97 -18.34 -5.31 14.17
CA GLY A 97 -19.07 -6.58 14.33
C GLY A 97 -18.38 -7.57 15.26
N GLY A 98 -17.16 -7.28 15.74
CA GLY A 98 -16.37 -8.16 16.60
C GLY A 98 -15.82 -9.41 15.90
N ASN A 99 -15.66 -9.34 14.58
CA ASN A 99 -15.12 -10.43 13.77
C ASN A 99 -14.13 -9.90 12.71
N PRO A 100 -13.06 -9.18 13.13
CA PRO A 100 -12.01 -8.76 12.21
C PRO A 100 -11.22 -9.94 11.66
N PRO A 101 -10.48 -9.78 10.55
CA PRO A 101 -9.45 -10.73 10.13
C PRO A 101 -8.35 -10.81 11.21
N ASP A 102 -7.48 -11.83 11.15
CA ASP A 102 -6.32 -11.89 12.04
C ASP A 102 -5.30 -10.81 11.68
N VAL A 103 -5.05 -10.63 10.39
CA VAL A 103 -4.14 -9.62 9.82
C VAL A 103 -4.86 -8.84 8.73
N ALA A 104 -4.62 -7.53 8.66
CA ALA A 104 -4.97 -6.75 7.48
C ALA A 104 -3.73 -6.00 6.95
N LEU A 105 -3.68 -5.77 5.63
CA LEU A 105 -2.71 -4.86 5.03
C LEU A 105 -3.47 -3.68 4.45
N VAL A 106 -3.19 -2.50 4.99
CA VAL A 106 -3.96 -1.27 4.72
C VAL A 106 -3.04 -0.14 4.29
N PRO A 107 -3.38 0.62 3.24
CA PRO A 107 -2.56 1.75 2.79
C PRO A 107 -2.70 3.00 3.67
N GLN A 108 -3.69 3.07 4.57
CA GLN A 108 -4.04 4.27 5.31
C GLN A 108 -3.56 4.26 6.78
N PRO A 109 -2.45 4.94 7.14
CA PRO A 109 -2.07 5.14 8.55
C PRO A 109 -3.16 5.82 9.38
N GLY A 110 -3.95 6.75 8.80
CA GLY A 110 -5.08 7.37 9.49
C GLY A 110 -6.18 6.38 9.90
N LEU A 111 -6.41 5.33 9.11
CA LEU A 111 -7.31 4.23 9.47
C LEU A 111 -6.72 3.39 10.63
N VAL A 112 -5.40 3.12 10.58
CA VAL A 112 -4.69 2.39 11.63
C VAL A 112 -4.78 3.15 12.96
N GLN A 113 -4.51 4.46 12.95
CA GLN A 113 -4.67 5.31 14.12
C GLN A 113 -6.07 5.18 14.74
N GLY A 114 -7.12 5.23 13.91
CA GLY A 114 -8.50 5.07 14.37
C GLY A 114 -8.79 3.70 14.98
N TYR A 115 -8.06 2.64 14.64
CA TYR A 115 -8.16 1.33 15.32
C TYR A 115 -7.35 1.30 16.61
N VAL A 116 -6.18 1.94 16.67
CA VAL A 116 -5.39 2.10 17.90
C VAL A 116 -6.20 2.84 18.97
N GLU A 117 -6.83 3.96 18.64
CA GLU A 117 -7.68 4.75 19.55
C GLU A 117 -8.86 3.96 20.14
N ARG A 118 -9.26 2.87 19.49
CA ARG A 118 -10.36 1.97 19.91
C ARG A 118 -9.87 0.69 20.57
N ASP A 119 -8.57 0.58 20.86
CA ASP A 119 -7.93 -0.63 21.40
C ASP A 119 -8.24 -1.89 20.55
N ALA A 120 -8.34 -1.74 19.23
CA ALA A 120 -8.72 -2.84 18.32
C ALA A 120 -7.52 -3.65 17.82
N LEU A 121 -6.29 -3.10 17.91
CA LEU A 121 -5.08 -3.71 17.39
C LEU A 121 -4.20 -4.29 18.49
N GLN A 122 -3.41 -5.27 18.11
CA GLN A 122 -2.34 -5.84 18.94
C GLN A 122 -1.00 -5.19 18.54
N PRO A 123 -0.14 -4.83 19.52
CA PRO A 123 1.18 -4.29 19.22
C PRO A 123 2.11 -5.36 18.61
N LEU A 124 3.07 -4.91 17.79
CA LEU A 124 4.02 -5.77 17.10
C LEU A 124 5.36 -5.95 17.85
N ASP A 125 5.36 -5.85 19.18
CA ASP A 125 6.56 -5.96 20.02
C ASP A 125 7.33 -7.27 19.80
N PHE A 126 6.63 -8.36 19.49
CA PHE A 126 7.20 -9.67 19.23
C PHE A 126 8.10 -9.69 17.98
N ALA A 127 7.81 -8.83 16.98
CA ALA A 127 8.54 -8.72 15.73
C ALA A 127 9.57 -7.57 15.72
N GLN A 128 9.73 -6.83 16.84
CA GLN A 128 10.54 -5.61 16.90
C GLN A 128 12.00 -5.84 16.50
N GLU A 129 12.61 -6.96 16.87
CA GLU A 129 13.99 -7.28 16.50
C GLU A 129 14.11 -7.42 14.97
N THR A 130 13.30 -8.26 14.34
CA THR A 130 13.27 -8.48 12.89
C THR A 130 12.96 -7.20 12.14
N ILE A 131 11.99 -6.40 12.61
CA ILE A 131 11.62 -5.12 11.98
C ILE A 131 12.79 -4.13 12.06
N SER A 132 13.42 -3.97 13.22
CA SER A 132 14.52 -3.02 13.41
C SER A 132 15.77 -3.40 12.61
N GLU A 133 15.99 -4.67 12.31
CA GLU A 133 17.09 -5.14 11.47
C GLU A 133 16.85 -4.86 9.99
N ASN A 134 15.60 -4.83 9.55
CA ASN A 134 15.23 -4.80 8.14
C ASN A 134 14.67 -3.47 7.65
N PHE A 135 14.24 -2.57 8.53
CA PHE A 135 13.58 -1.32 8.14
C PHE A 135 14.25 -0.10 8.77
N ALA A 136 14.28 1.01 8.01
CA ALA A 136 14.76 2.28 8.52
C ALA A 136 13.83 2.84 9.61
N GLU A 137 14.38 3.58 10.57
CA GLU A 137 13.62 4.19 11.68
C GLU A 137 12.45 5.06 11.16
N SER A 138 12.65 5.80 10.07
CA SER A 138 11.59 6.63 9.45
C SER A 138 10.40 5.80 8.94
N VAL A 139 10.66 4.59 8.45
CA VAL A 139 9.62 3.65 8.01
C VAL A 139 8.89 3.06 9.22
N ILE A 140 9.63 2.69 10.27
CA ILE A 140 9.05 2.16 11.52
C ILE A 140 8.12 3.20 12.16
N GLN A 141 8.49 4.48 12.11
CA GLN A 141 7.67 5.58 12.65
C GLN A 141 6.30 5.69 11.94
N THR A 142 6.18 5.33 10.66
CA THR A 142 4.89 5.32 9.95
C THR A 142 3.85 4.37 10.57
N GLY A 143 4.31 3.26 11.14
CA GLY A 143 3.45 2.28 11.84
C GLY A 143 3.42 2.44 13.37
N THR A 144 4.05 3.51 13.91
CA THR A 144 4.14 3.77 15.35
C THR A 144 3.11 4.82 15.78
N PHE A 145 2.26 4.46 16.72
CA PHE A 145 1.22 5.31 17.29
C PHE A 145 1.33 5.25 18.81
N ASP A 146 1.24 6.41 19.49
CA ASP A 146 1.37 6.51 20.95
C ASP A 146 2.64 5.82 21.51
N ASP A 147 3.78 6.00 20.83
CA ASP A 147 5.08 5.38 21.14
C ASP A 147 5.09 3.84 21.05
N GLN A 148 4.10 3.21 20.42
CA GLN A 148 3.97 1.77 20.27
C GLN A 148 3.85 1.39 18.78
N LEU A 149 4.53 0.33 18.35
CA LEU A 149 4.47 -0.18 16.98
C LEU A 149 3.22 -1.05 16.78
N TYR A 150 2.35 -0.67 15.85
CA TYR A 150 1.13 -1.39 15.48
C TYR A 150 1.08 -1.81 14.01
N GLY A 151 1.92 -1.22 13.15
CA GLY A 151 1.93 -1.50 11.72
C GLY A 151 3.33 -1.71 11.17
N LEU A 152 3.49 -2.70 10.30
CA LEU A 152 4.69 -2.95 9.51
C LEU A 152 4.44 -2.51 8.07
N VAL A 153 5.18 -1.54 7.55
CA VAL A 153 5.13 -1.18 6.12
C VAL A 153 5.72 -2.33 5.30
N PHE A 154 4.86 -3.16 4.72
CA PHE A 154 5.27 -4.30 3.90
C PHE A 154 5.56 -3.88 2.45
N LYS A 155 4.66 -3.10 1.84
CA LYS A 155 4.80 -2.57 0.48
C LYS A 155 4.90 -1.05 0.58
N ALA A 156 5.96 -0.47 0.04
CA ALA A 156 6.09 0.97 -0.17
C ALA A 156 5.68 1.35 -1.59
N SER A 157 5.42 2.62 -1.85
CA SER A 157 5.12 3.11 -3.20
C SER A 157 5.57 4.54 -3.41
N ASN A 158 6.01 4.82 -4.64
CA ASN A 158 6.25 6.16 -5.17
C ASN A 158 5.05 6.57 -6.04
N LYS A 159 4.22 7.49 -5.56
CA LYS A 159 3.05 7.99 -6.29
C LYS A 159 3.34 9.21 -7.17
N SER A 160 4.62 9.56 -7.35
CA SER A 160 5.05 10.71 -8.17
C SER A 160 5.60 10.27 -9.52
N THR A 161 4.90 9.37 -10.19
CA THR A 161 5.27 8.84 -11.51
C THR A 161 4.18 9.10 -12.55
N VAL A 162 4.62 9.23 -13.81
CA VAL A 162 3.73 9.29 -14.98
C VAL A 162 4.14 8.18 -15.93
N TRP A 163 3.28 7.22 -16.11
CA TRP A 163 3.47 6.08 -17.00
C TRP A 163 2.93 6.40 -18.38
N TYR A 164 3.64 6.03 -19.43
CA TYR A 164 3.24 6.36 -20.80
C TYR A 164 3.46 5.23 -21.80
N ASN A 165 2.67 5.23 -22.84
CA ASN A 165 2.85 4.36 -24.00
C ASN A 165 3.92 4.96 -24.92
N VAL A 166 5.02 4.24 -25.12
CA VAL A 166 6.17 4.71 -25.91
C VAL A 166 5.79 4.98 -27.37
N GLN A 167 5.02 4.07 -27.99
CA GLN A 167 4.61 4.23 -29.38
C GLN A 167 3.69 5.44 -29.58
N ALA A 168 2.77 5.72 -28.63
CA ALA A 168 1.90 6.90 -28.71
C ALA A 168 2.70 8.21 -28.66
N PHE A 169 3.75 8.27 -27.82
CA PHE A 169 4.66 9.41 -27.72
C PHE A 169 5.48 9.57 -29.01
N GLU A 170 6.06 8.48 -29.52
CA GLU A 170 6.85 8.50 -30.77
C GLU A 170 6.00 8.95 -31.98
N ASP A 171 4.78 8.42 -32.14
CA ASP A 171 3.88 8.76 -33.23
C ASP A 171 3.43 10.23 -33.19
N ALA A 172 3.29 10.80 -32.01
CA ALA A 172 2.99 12.21 -31.82
C ALA A 172 4.23 13.12 -31.86
N GLY A 173 5.44 12.55 -31.80
CA GLY A 173 6.71 13.29 -31.73
C GLY A 173 6.88 14.04 -30.40
N VAL A 174 6.41 13.44 -29.30
CA VAL A 174 6.50 13.97 -27.93
C VAL A 174 7.62 13.24 -27.21
N GLU A 175 8.44 13.99 -26.49
CA GLU A 175 9.44 13.47 -25.53
C GLU A 175 8.88 13.60 -24.09
N PRO A 176 9.31 12.76 -23.14
CA PRO A 176 8.92 12.89 -21.74
C PRO A 176 9.20 14.29 -21.18
N PRO A 177 8.19 15.01 -20.66
CA PRO A 177 8.33 16.38 -20.19
C PRO A 177 8.91 16.45 -18.79
N GLU A 178 9.78 17.45 -18.53
CA GLU A 178 10.38 17.70 -17.22
C GLU A 178 9.65 18.80 -16.44
N THR A 179 8.95 19.71 -17.14
CA THR A 179 8.22 20.83 -16.54
C THR A 179 6.72 20.72 -16.79
N TRP A 180 5.94 21.37 -15.92
CA TRP A 180 4.48 21.43 -16.04
C TRP A 180 4.00 22.06 -17.36
N ASP A 181 4.64 23.14 -17.77
CA ASP A 181 4.30 23.80 -19.03
C ASP A 181 4.54 22.87 -20.23
N ASP A 182 5.65 22.13 -20.24
CA ASP A 182 5.95 21.13 -21.26
C ASP A 182 4.98 19.94 -21.20
N PHE A 183 4.57 19.55 -19.99
CA PHE A 183 3.59 18.47 -19.77
C PHE A 183 2.22 18.82 -20.36
N LEU A 184 1.73 20.02 -20.10
CA LEU A 184 0.49 20.51 -20.71
C LEU A 184 0.61 20.68 -22.24
N ALA A 185 1.77 21.15 -22.74
CA ALA A 185 2.03 21.24 -24.18
C ALA A 185 2.13 19.87 -24.86
N ALA A 186 2.69 18.86 -24.19
CA ALA A 186 2.70 17.48 -24.65
C ALA A 186 1.28 16.93 -24.79
N ALA A 187 0.40 17.18 -23.80
CA ALA A 187 -1.00 16.78 -23.87
C ALA A 187 -1.73 17.37 -25.09
N GLU A 188 -1.53 18.67 -25.38
CA GLU A 188 -2.10 19.30 -26.57
C GLU A 188 -1.56 18.68 -27.87
N THR A 189 -0.29 18.28 -27.89
CA THR A 189 0.33 17.64 -29.05
C THR A 189 -0.23 16.23 -29.29
N LEU A 190 -0.39 15.44 -28.24
CA LEU A 190 -1.00 14.11 -28.26
C LEU A 190 -2.47 14.19 -28.76
N LYS A 191 -3.24 15.12 -28.21
CA LYS A 191 -4.63 15.40 -28.65
C LYS A 191 -4.68 15.77 -30.15
N ALA A 192 -3.76 16.61 -30.60
CA ALA A 192 -3.68 16.97 -32.01
C ALA A 192 -3.29 15.79 -32.92
N ALA A 193 -2.54 14.83 -32.42
CA ALA A 193 -2.22 13.56 -33.09
C ALA A 193 -3.40 12.56 -33.07
N GLY A 194 -4.44 12.82 -32.29
CA GLY A 194 -5.69 12.04 -32.27
C GLY A 194 -5.79 11.04 -31.09
N ILE A 195 -4.91 11.14 -30.10
CA ILE A 195 -4.99 10.32 -28.90
C ILE A 195 -5.19 11.21 -27.66
N PRO A 196 -6.15 10.93 -26.77
CA PRO A 196 -6.26 11.59 -25.47
C PRO A 196 -4.96 11.46 -24.68
N ALA A 197 -4.53 12.54 -24.02
CA ALA A 197 -3.30 12.51 -23.25
C ALA A 197 -3.44 11.64 -22.00
N TYR A 198 -4.56 11.72 -21.29
CA TYR A 198 -4.72 11.16 -19.96
C TYR A 198 -5.77 10.05 -19.89
N SER A 199 -5.44 8.98 -19.19
CA SER A 199 -6.40 8.03 -18.61
C SER A 199 -6.48 8.26 -17.12
N LEU A 200 -7.67 8.56 -16.59
CA LEU A 200 -7.89 8.82 -15.16
C LEU A 200 -8.82 7.75 -14.57
N GLY A 201 -8.40 7.13 -13.49
CA GLY A 201 -9.14 6.08 -12.79
C GLY A 201 -9.93 6.63 -11.59
N GLY A 202 -10.80 7.62 -11.80
CA GLY A 202 -11.46 8.35 -10.73
C GLY A 202 -12.76 7.73 -10.21
N ALA A 203 -13.08 6.47 -10.55
CA ALA A 203 -14.34 5.83 -10.12
C ALA A 203 -14.46 5.73 -8.60
N GLU A 204 -13.39 5.34 -7.93
CA GLU A 204 -13.30 5.25 -6.47
C GLU A 204 -12.94 6.60 -5.84
N GLY A 205 -12.08 7.40 -6.50
CA GLY A 205 -11.71 8.76 -6.13
C GLY A 205 -10.29 8.94 -5.61
N TRP A 206 -9.61 7.89 -5.13
CA TRP A 206 -8.27 7.98 -4.55
C TRP A 206 -7.20 8.40 -5.57
N THR A 207 -7.29 7.97 -6.83
CA THR A 207 -6.37 8.40 -7.90
C THR A 207 -6.39 9.92 -8.12
N LEU A 208 -7.53 10.55 -7.84
CA LEU A 208 -7.68 12.00 -7.95
C LEU A 208 -7.03 12.74 -6.77
N THR A 209 -6.94 12.11 -5.58
CA THR A 209 -6.16 12.65 -4.46
C THR A 209 -4.68 12.63 -4.80
N ASP A 210 -4.17 11.53 -5.38
CA ASP A 210 -2.78 11.40 -5.79
C ASP A 210 -2.37 12.48 -6.81
N LEU A 211 -3.23 12.77 -7.78
CA LEU A 211 -3.03 13.87 -8.72
C LEU A 211 -2.93 15.23 -8.02
N PHE A 212 -3.89 15.54 -7.12
CA PHE A 212 -3.88 16.78 -6.36
C PHE A 212 -2.63 16.90 -5.48
N GLU A 213 -2.25 15.85 -4.79
CA GLU A 213 -1.12 15.83 -3.87
C GLU A 213 0.21 16.07 -4.56
N ASN A 214 0.40 15.48 -5.73
CA ASN A 214 1.56 15.74 -6.57
C ASN A 214 1.63 17.20 -7.04
N ILE A 215 0.50 17.81 -7.37
CA ILE A 215 0.42 19.22 -7.71
C ILE A 215 0.66 20.07 -6.45
N TYR A 216 0.03 19.72 -5.32
CA TYR A 216 0.08 20.53 -4.11
C TYR A 216 1.50 20.59 -3.52
N VAL A 217 2.21 19.47 -3.41
CA VAL A 217 3.58 19.49 -2.90
C VAL A 217 4.52 20.35 -3.76
N ARG A 218 4.26 20.45 -5.08
CA ARG A 218 5.06 21.23 -6.03
C ARG A 218 4.66 22.69 -6.10
N THR A 219 3.42 23.03 -5.82
CA THR A 219 2.95 24.44 -5.80
C THR A 219 3.13 25.10 -4.44
N ALA A 220 2.89 24.39 -3.35
CA ALA A 220 2.90 24.89 -2.00
C ALA A 220 4.17 24.55 -1.20
N GLY A 221 4.87 23.48 -1.56
CA GLY A 221 6.06 22.97 -0.86
C GLY A 221 5.71 22.08 0.34
N ILE A 222 6.73 21.36 0.84
CA ILE A 222 6.59 20.34 1.89
C ILE A 222 6.00 20.90 3.19
N ASP A 223 6.43 22.09 3.62
CA ASP A 223 5.97 22.66 4.89
C ASP A 223 4.46 22.92 4.87
N MET A 224 3.92 23.45 3.77
CA MET A 224 2.48 23.69 3.61
C MET A 224 1.72 22.37 3.43
N TYR A 225 2.30 21.41 2.72
CA TYR A 225 1.74 20.06 2.57
C TYR A 225 1.53 19.40 3.94
N ASN A 226 2.55 19.41 4.79
CA ASN A 226 2.46 18.82 6.12
C ASN A 226 1.47 19.57 7.03
N GLN A 227 1.39 20.90 6.92
CA GLN A 227 0.41 21.69 7.67
C GLN A 227 -1.03 21.40 7.23
N LEU A 228 -1.27 21.22 5.92
CA LEU A 228 -2.58 20.81 5.40
C LEU A 228 -2.93 19.38 5.84
N SER A 229 -1.98 18.46 5.77
CA SER A 229 -2.16 17.08 6.23
C SER A 229 -2.55 16.99 7.70
N ALA A 230 -1.98 17.86 8.55
CA ALA A 230 -2.30 17.94 9.98
C ALA A 230 -3.52 18.83 10.30
N HIS A 231 -4.20 19.36 9.30
CA HIS A 231 -5.26 20.38 9.41
C HIS A 231 -4.84 21.61 10.25
N GLU A 232 -3.54 21.96 10.22
CA GLU A 232 -3.01 23.19 10.83
C GLU A 232 -3.33 24.43 9.99
N ILE A 233 -3.62 24.25 8.71
CA ILE A 233 -4.18 25.24 7.79
C ILE A 233 -5.47 24.72 7.18
N PRO A 234 -6.43 25.60 6.88
CA PRO A 234 -7.71 25.18 6.33
C PRO A 234 -7.60 24.79 4.84
N TRP A 235 -8.47 23.89 4.38
CA TRP A 235 -8.61 23.56 2.96
C TRP A 235 -9.06 24.74 2.11
N THR A 236 -9.53 25.81 2.71
CA THR A 236 -9.82 27.10 2.04
C THR A 236 -8.61 27.99 1.88
N ASP A 237 -7.40 27.58 2.33
CA ASP A 237 -6.17 28.34 2.13
C ASP A 237 -5.90 28.59 0.63
N GLN A 238 -5.21 29.71 0.35
CA GLN A 238 -4.92 30.10 -1.04
C GLN A 238 -4.04 29.06 -1.75
N SER A 239 -3.12 28.41 -1.04
CA SER A 239 -2.25 27.38 -1.59
C SER A 239 -3.04 26.17 -2.14
N VAL A 240 -4.12 25.76 -1.45
CA VAL A 240 -5.02 24.70 -1.90
C VAL A 240 -5.77 25.11 -3.16
N LYS A 241 -6.27 26.35 -3.21
CA LYS A 241 -6.96 26.90 -4.38
C LYS A 241 -6.05 27.03 -5.59
N ASP A 242 -4.81 27.40 -5.39
CA ASP A 242 -3.81 27.48 -6.44
C ASP A 242 -3.55 26.08 -7.02
N ALA A 243 -3.40 25.06 -6.17
CA ALA A 243 -3.23 23.67 -6.62
C ALA A 243 -4.48 23.10 -7.34
N LEU A 244 -5.70 23.40 -6.85
CA LEU A 244 -6.93 23.05 -7.55
C LEU A 244 -7.02 23.73 -8.92
N THR A 245 -6.52 24.97 -9.05
CA THR A 245 -6.47 25.68 -10.33
C THR A 245 -5.51 24.98 -11.31
N GLU A 246 -4.36 24.51 -10.85
CA GLU A 246 -3.46 23.70 -11.67
C GLU A 246 -4.09 22.35 -12.04
N MET A 247 -4.74 21.68 -11.11
CA MET A 247 -5.47 20.42 -11.39
C MET A 247 -6.59 20.64 -12.44
N ALA A 248 -7.28 21.79 -12.41
CA ALA A 248 -8.28 22.12 -13.38
C ALA A 248 -7.72 22.22 -14.82
N SER A 249 -6.42 22.50 -15.01
CA SER A 249 -5.78 22.50 -16.32
C SER A 249 -5.73 21.10 -16.95
N ILE A 250 -5.78 20.03 -16.14
CA ILE A 250 -5.89 18.65 -16.60
C ILE A 250 -7.37 18.25 -16.75
N VAL A 251 -8.13 18.31 -15.63
CA VAL A 251 -9.49 17.75 -15.59
C VAL A 251 -10.54 18.60 -16.29
N GLY A 252 -10.23 19.87 -16.59
CA GLY A 252 -11.12 20.81 -17.29
C GLY A 252 -11.11 20.65 -18.81
N ASP A 253 -10.04 20.11 -19.40
CA ASP A 253 -10.00 19.81 -20.83
C ASP A 253 -10.39 18.36 -21.10
N THR A 254 -11.69 18.14 -21.25
CA THR A 254 -12.27 16.80 -21.38
C THR A 254 -11.86 16.07 -22.67
N ASP A 255 -11.37 16.78 -23.70
CA ASP A 255 -10.87 16.17 -24.93
C ASP A 255 -9.48 15.55 -24.75
N ASN A 256 -8.77 15.92 -23.69
CA ASN A 256 -7.50 15.33 -23.28
C ASN A 256 -7.66 14.08 -22.39
N ILE A 257 -8.90 13.73 -22.02
CA ILE A 257 -9.18 12.60 -21.11
C ILE A 257 -9.94 11.51 -21.88
N THR A 258 -9.50 10.26 -21.77
CA THR A 258 -10.19 9.11 -22.35
C THR A 258 -11.63 9.03 -21.83
N GLY A 259 -12.60 9.09 -22.78
CA GLY A 259 -14.03 9.12 -22.45
C GLY A 259 -14.51 10.41 -21.78
N GLY A 260 -13.68 11.45 -21.68
CA GLY A 260 -13.98 12.74 -21.05
C GLY A 260 -14.27 12.61 -19.55
N THR A 261 -15.00 13.59 -18.99
CA THR A 261 -15.40 13.58 -17.57
C THR A 261 -16.08 12.26 -17.14
N ASN A 262 -16.94 11.69 -18.01
CA ASN A 262 -17.59 10.44 -17.66
C ASN A 262 -16.63 9.25 -17.69
N GLY A 263 -15.69 9.22 -18.64
CA GLY A 263 -14.62 8.22 -18.68
C GLY A 263 -13.80 8.25 -17.40
N ALA A 264 -13.29 9.42 -17.01
CA ALA A 264 -12.53 9.62 -15.79
C ALA A 264 -13.26 9.13 -14.54
N LEU A 265 -14.59 9.33 -14.44
CA LEU A 265 -15.37 9.03 -13.23
C LEU A 265 -16.03 7.63 -13.24
N GLN A 266 -15.86 6.85 -14.31
CA GLN A 266 -16.41 5.50 -14.44
C GLN A 266 -15.32 4.44 -14.63
N SER A 267 -14.11 4.86 -14.95
CA SER A 267 -12.94 3.96 -15.02
C SER A 267 -12.38 3.78 -13.63
N ASP A 268 -12.24 2.52 -13.21
CA ASP A 268 -11.42 2.14 -12.08
C ASP A 268 -9.92 2.26 -12.41
N PHE A 269 -9.09 2.13 -11.39
CA PHE A 269 -7.64 2.24 -11.54
C PHE A 269 -7.09 1.25 -12.59
N ALA A 270 -7.45 -0.03 -12.50
CA ALA A 270 -6.95 -1.06 -13.43
C ALA A 270 -7.36 -0.77 -14.88
N THR A 271 -8.58 -0.30 -15.10
CA THR A 271 -9.05 0.14 -16.42
C THR A 271 -8.25 1.33 -16.92
N SER A 272 -7.95 2.32 -16.08
CA SER A 272 -7.16 3.48 -16.49
C SER A 272 -5.74 3.11 -16.94
N VAL A 273 -5.11 2.16 -16.26
CA VAL A 273 -3.81 1.60 -16.68
C VAL A 273 -3.92 0.82 -17.98
N SER A 274 -4.93 -0.04 -18.11
CA SER A 274 -5.14 -0.86 -19.32
C SER A 274 -5.31 -0.01 -20.59
N ASN A 275 -5.95 1.16 -20.47
CA ASN A 275 -6.12 2.10 -21.59
C ASN A 275 -4.78 2.61 -22.15
N VAL A 276 -3.73 2.65 -21.35
CA VAL A 276 -2.38 3.10 -21.73
C VAL A 276 -1.49 1.94 -22.15
N PHE A 277 -1.61 0.79 -21.46
CA PHE A 277 -0.72 -0.37 -21.62
C PHE A 277 -1.17 -1.36 -22.69
N ALA A 278 -2.08 -0.94 -23.59
CA ALA A 278 -2.51 -1.71 -24.75
C ALA A 278 -1.60 -1.47 -25.96
N GLU A 279 -1.54 -2.42 -26.91
CA GLU A 279 -0.88 -2.24 -28.22
C GLU A 279 -1.56 -1.14 -29.07
N ASP A 280 -2.86 -0.93 -28.87
CA ASP A 280 -3.66 0.14 -29.50
C ASP A 280 -4.26 0.98 -28.35
N PRO A 281 -3.49 1.93 -27.78
CA PRO A 281 -3.86 2.60 -26.55
C PRO A 281 -5.02 3.59 -26.76
N GLU A 282 -5.89 3.69 -25.76
CA GLU A 282 -6.99 4.67 -25.73
C GLU A 282 -6.58 6.00 -25.10
N ALA A 283 -5.43 6.03 -24.42
CA ALA A 283 -4.77 7.22 -23.87
C ALA A 283 -3.26 7.05 -23.93
N ALA A 284 -2.53 8.16 -23.89
CA ALA A 284 -1.07 8.15 -23.94
C ALA A 284 -0.42 7.97 -22.57
N MET A 285 -1.03 8.47 -21.48
CA MET A 285 -0.45 8.51 -20.15
C MET A 285 -1.47 8.16 -19.06
N VAL A 286 -0.95 7.63 -17.94
CA VAL A 286 -1.63 7.51 -16.65
C VAL A 286 -0.71 8.07 -15.55
N LEU A 287 -1.27 8.88 -14.64
CA LEU A 287 -0.56 9.53 -13.54
C LEU A 287 -0.84 8.72 -12.27
N GLU A 288 0.07 7.83 -11.91
CA GLU A 288 -0.09 6.92 -10.79
C GLU A 288 1.25 6.36 -10.31
N GLY A 289 1.22 5.59 -9.24
CA GLY A 289 2.41 5.10 -8.56
C GLY A 289 3.20 4.02 -9.30
N ASP A 290 4.31 3.64 -8.72
CA ASP A 290 5.25 2.62 -9.22
C ASP A 290 4.67 1.19 -9.19
N PHE A 291 3.49 1.01 -8.62
CA PHE A 291 2.71 -0.22 -8.63
C PHE A 291 1.92 -0.45 -9.94
N VAL A 292 1.84 0.55 -10.83
CA VAL A 292 1.10 0.48 -12.10
C VAL A 292 1.40 -0.77 -12.93
N PRO A 293 2.66 -1.21 -13.13
CA PRO A 293 2.92 -2.44 -13.89
C PRO A 293 2.40 -3.72 -13.23
N GLY A 294 2.10 -3.68 -11.93
CA GLY A 294 1.64 -4.82 -11.15
C GLY A 294 0.14 -5.11 -11.22
N VAL A 295 -0.68 -4.20 -11.77
CA VAL A 295 -2.16 -4.33 -11.71
C VAL A 295 -2.78 -4.94 -12.95
N VAL A 296 -2.10 -4.92 -14.08
CA VAL A 296 -2.58 -5.49 -15.34
C VAL A 296 -1.51 -6.34 -16.03
N GLU A 297 -1.95 -7.36 -16.79
CA GLU A 297 -1.09 -8.04 -17.74
C GLU A 297 -1.01 -7.20 -19.03
N SER A 298 0.16 -6.67 -19.32
CA SER A 298 0.40 -5.91 -20.54
C SER A 298 1.09 -6.79 -21.61
N PRO A 299 0.70 -6.68 -22.90
CA PRO A 299 1.44 -7.27 -24.00
C PRO A 299 2.72 -6.49 -24.33
N LEU A 300 2.90 -5.29 -23.75
CA LEU A 300 4.03 -4.40 -24.00
C LEU A 300 5.20 -4.74 -23.10
N GLU A 301 6.41 -4.62 -23.63
CA GLU A 301 7.64 -4.77 -22.88
C GLU A 301 8.03 -3.45 -22.20
N ALA A 302 8.59 -3.54 -21.01
CA ALA A 302 9.13 -2.39 -20.28
C ALA A 302 10.19 -1.65 -21.12
N GLU A 303 10.32 -0.34 -20.93
CA GLU A 303 11.19 0.59 -21.65
C GLU A 303 10.87 0.79 -23.15
N SER A 304 10.51 -0.26 -23.87
CA SER A 304 10.28 -0.21 -25.32
C SER A 304 8.81 -0.09 -25.71
N GLY A 305 7.88 -0.56 -24.90
CA GLY A 305 6.45 -0.52 -25.15
C GLY A 305 5.75 0.47 -24.23
N TYR A 306 6.11 0.47 -22.96
CA TYR A 306 5.74 1.47 -21.98
C TYR A 306 6.98 1.93 -21.19
N ASN A 307 6.92 3.15 -20.68
CA ASN A 307 7.99 3.70 -19.87
C ASN A 307 7.42 4.68 -18.84
N VAL A 308 8.25 5.28 -18.01
CA VAL A 308 7.86 6.17 -16.91
C VAL A 308 8.75 7.40 -16.88
N PHE A 309 8.23 8.50 -16.40
CA PHE A 309 9.00 9.69 -16.02
C PHE A 309 8.47 10.27 -14.70
N PRO A 310 9.31 10.96 -13.92
CA PRO A 310 8.89 11.61 -12.68
C PRO A 310 7.80 12.64 -12.94
N PHE A 311 6.86 12.82 -11.99
CA PHE A 311 5.88 13.89 -12.09
C PHE A 311 6.57 15.25 -12.29
N PRO A 312 6.15 16.06 -13.29
CA PRO A 312 6.86 17.26 -13.71
C PRO A 312 6.98 18.33 -12.60
N SER A 313 8.04 19.12 -12.66
CA SER A 313 8.21 20.28 -11.77
C SER A 313 7.20 21.38 -12.10
N ILE A 314 6.62 22.02 -11.07
CA ILE A 314 5.72 23.17 -11.20
C ILE A 314 6.45 24.40 -10.61
N ASN A 315 6.56 25.49 -11.38
CA ASN A 315 7.23 26.73 -10.95
C ASN A 315 8.67 26.50 -10.45
N ASP A 316 9.45 25.67 -11.14
CA ASP A 316 10.82 25.28 -10.75
C ASP A 316 10.89 24.62 -9.35
N SER A 317 9.84 23.92 -8.92
CA SER A 317 9.84 23.18 -7.65
C SER A 317 10.95 22.13 -7.65
N PRO A 318 11.56 21.85 -6.48
CA PRO A 318 12.52 20.75 -6.37
C PRO A 318 11.83 19.40 -6.60
N PRO A 319 12.59 18.39 -7.05
CA PRO A 319 12.06 17.01 -7.13
C PRO A 319 11.52 16.57 -5.77
N SER A 320 10.27 16.14 -5.75
CA SER A 320 9.58 15.69 -4.55
C SER A 320 8.82 14.40 -4.84
N VAL A 321 8.78 13.49 -3.88
CA VAL A 321 8.05 12.23 -3.97
C VAL A 321 6.88 12.25 -2.98
N VAL A 322 5.69 11.96 -3.47
CA VAL A 322 4.55 11.53 -2.66
C VAL A 322 4.70 10.02 -2.47
N ALA A 323 5.01 9.61 -1.26
CA ALA A 323 5.20 8.21 -0.90
C ALA A 323 3.96 7.66 -0.22
N SER A 324 3.70 6.37 -0.35
CA SER A 324 2.71 5.65 0.43
C SER A 324 3.23 4.30 0.90
N GLY A 325 2.46 3.57 1.70
CA GLY A 325 2.85 2.24 2.13
C GLY A 325 1.69 1.46 2.74
N ASP A 326 1.62 0.19 2.37
CA ASP A 326 0.64 -0.74 2.95
C ASP A 326 1.17 -1.32 4.25
N LEU A 327 0.45 -1.04 5.34
CA LEU A 327 0.81 -1.47 6.69
C LEU A 327 0.13 -2.81 7.02
N ALA A 328 0.92 -3.82 7.34
CA ALA A 328 0.43 -5.05 7.96
C ALA A 328 0.14 -4.78 9.43
N ILE A 329 -1.12 -4.96 9.84
CA ILE A 329 -1.63 -4.72 11.20
C ILE A 329 -2.26 -6.00 11.76
N LEU A 330 -2.19 -6.18 13.07
CA LEU A 330 -2.61 -7.39 13.77
C LEU A 330 -3.85 -7.13 14.64
N PHE A 331 -4.95 -7.87 14.40
CA PHE A 331 -6.15 -7.82 15.23
C PHE A 331 -6.19 -8.95 16.27
N ASN A 332 -5.77 -10.17 15.90
CA ASN A 332 -5.82 -11.35 16.74
C ASN A 332 -4.40 -11.89 17.00
N ASP A 333 -4.01 -11.92 18.26
CA ASP A 333 -2.70 -12.34 18.75
C ASP A 333 -2.60 -13.87 18.86
N SER A 334 -2.50 -14.56 17.71
CA SER A 334 -2.22 -15.99 17.66
C SER A 334 -0.76 -16.25 17.26
N PRO A 335 -0.13 -17.36 17.72
CA PRO A 335 1.22 -17.70 17.29
C PRO A 335 1.40 -17.79 15.77
N ALA A 336 0.36 -18.23 15.05
CA ALA A 336 0.36 -18.30 13.58
C ALA A 336 0.35 -16.91 12.94
N ALA A 337 -0.47 -15.98 13.45
CA ALA A 337 -0.54 -14.61 12.96
C ALA A 337 0.73 -13.82 13.28
N GLN A 338 1.31 -14.01 14.47
CA GLN A 338 2.62 -13.44 14.82
C GLN A 338 3.72 -13.92 13.88
N ALA A 339 3.83 -15.22 13.64
CA ALA A 339 4.81 -15.79 12.71
C ALA A 339 4.62 -15.26 11.28
N PHE A 340 3.38 -15.02 10.85
CA PHE A 340 3.11 -14.44 9.55
C PHE A 340 3.58 -12.97 9.46
N ILE A 341 3.33 -12.14 10.48
CA ILE A 341 3.86 -10.76 10.53
C ILE A 341 5.41 -10.76 10.56
N GLU A 342 6.04 -11.62 11.36
CA GLU A 342 7.50 -11.76 11.38
C GLU A 342 8.07 -12.14 10.02
N TYR A 343 7.39 -13.06 9.30
CA TYR A 343 7.78 -13.44 7.94
C TYR A 343 7.66 -12.28 6.96
N LEU A 344 6.57 -11.49 7.01
CA LEU A 344 6.41 -10.29 6.16
C LEU A 344 7.53 -9.27 6.38
N ALA A 345 8.14 -9.23 7.57
CA ALA A 345 9.27 -8.36 7.87
C ALA A 345 10.61 -8.85 7.28
N THR A 346 10.67 -10.03 6.67
CA THR A 346 11.92 -10.59 6.12
C THR A 346 12.20 -10.14 4.68
N PRO A 347 13.48 -10.11 4.25
CA PRO A 347 13.82 -9.89 2.84
C PRO A 347 13.25 -10.96 1.90
N GLU A 348 13.09 -12.20 2.38
CA GLU A 348 12.56 -13.32 1.60
C GLU A 348 11.11 -13.06 1.17
N ALA A 349 10.27 -12.56 2.06
CA ALA A 349 8.89 -12.20 1.73
C ALA A 349 8.84 -11.09 0.67
N ALA A 350 9.64 -10.03 0.85
CA ALA A 350 9.74 -8.93 -0.09
C ALA A 350 10.27 -9.39 -1.47
N GLN A 351 11.26 -10.28 -1.51
CA GLN A 351 11.88 -10.80 -2.74
C GLN A 351 10.88 -11.52 -3.64
N ILE A 352 9.93 -12.24 -3.06
CA ILE A 352 8.93 -13.00 -3.83
C ILE A 352 8.07 -12.07 -4.67
N TRP A 353 7.55 -10.98 -4.07
CA TRP A 353 6.74 -10.03 -4.81
C TRP A 353 7.60 -9.11 -5.69
N ALA A 354 8.74 -8.62 -5.21
CA ALA A 354 9.65 -7.79 -6.00
C ALA A 354 9.99 -8.45 -7.35
N GLY A 355 10.25 -9.78 -7.36
CA GLY A 355 10.54 -10.55 -8.58
C GLY A 355 9.36 -10.66 -9.56
N ARG A 356 8.15 -10.24 -9.17
CA ARG A 356 6.95 -10.24 -10.01
C ARG A 356 6.62 -8.85 -10.58
N GLY A 357 7.26 -7.80 -10.07
CA GLY A 357 7.02 -6.41 -10.44
C GLY A 357 5.84 -5.75 -9.70
N GLY A 358 5.69 -4.44 -9.86
CA GLY A 358 4.64 -3.65 -9.22
C GLY A 358 4.72 -3.60 -7.70
N PHE A 359 5.94 -3.73 -7.16
CA PHE A 359 6.21 -3.76 -5.73
C PHE A 359 7.48 -2.97 -5.42
N SER A 360 7.37 -2.03 -4.53
CA SER A 360 8.52 -1.34 -3.94
C SER A 360 8.67 -1.75 -2.49
N SER A 361 9.86 -2.19 -2.13
CA SER A 361 10.14 -2.69 -0.78
C SER A 361 10.65 -1.59 0.13
N ALA A 362 10.05 -1.49 1.32
CA ALA A 362 10.63 -0.71 2.42
C ALA A 362 11.74 -1.47 3.17
N ASN A 363 11.94 -2.77 2.88
CA ASN A 363 12.98 -3.60 3.48
C ASN A 363 14.36 -3.25 2.89
N GLN A 364 15.23 -2.64 3.70
CA GLN A 364 16.56 -2.18 3.27
C GLN A 364 17.56 -3.30 3.00
N ASN A 365 17.23 -4.54 3.33
CA ASN A 365 18.05 -5.73 3.10
C ASN A 365 17.60 -6.54 1.86
N LEU A 366 16.56 -6.07 1.14
CA LEU A 366 16.21 -6.66 -0.15
C LEU A 366 17.35 -6.42 -1.16
N ASP A 367 17.80 -7.49 -1.84
CA ASP A 367 18.75 -7.36 -2.95
C ASP A 367 18.04 -6.68 -4.15
N PRO A 368 18.52 -5.51 -4.63
CA PRO A 368 17.91 -4.83 -5.77
C PRO A 368 17.84 -5.68 -7.06
N SER A 369 18.67 -6.71 -7.19
CA SER A 369 18.61 -7.65 -8.31
C SER A 369 17.38 -8.57 -8.29
N ALA A 370 16.58 -8.51 -7.23
CA ALA A 370 15.30 -9.21 -7.14
C ALA A 370 14.24 -8.65 -8.12
N TYR A 371 14.34 -7.37 -8.49
CA TYR A 371 13.42 -6.76 -9.43
C TYR A 371 13.57 -7.31 -10.85
N PRO A 372 12.48 -7.46 -11.65
CA PRO A 372 12.50 -8.18 -12.93
C PRO A 372 13.24 -7.45 -14.04
N ASP A 373 13.33 -6.12 -14.00
CA ASP A 373 13.94 -5.26 -15.00
C ASP A 373 14.49 -3.97 -14.39
N ALA A 374 15.23 -3.20 -15.20
CA ALA A 374 15.88 -1.98 -14.75
C ALA A 374 14.88 -0.87 -14.42
N LEU A 375 13.78 -0.77 -15.17
CA LEU A 375 12.74 0.23 -14.96
C LEU A 375 12.06 0.05 -13.60
N THR A 376 11.66 -1.19 -13.28
CA THR A 376 11.06 -1.52 -11.98
C THR A 376 12.06 -1.29 -10.83
N GLN A 377 13.34 -1.63 -11.02
CA GLN A 377 14.37 -1.37 -10.02
C GLN A 377 14.56 0.13 -9.77
N GLU A 378 14.59 0.95 -10.84
CA GLU A 378 14.75 2.41 -10.75
C GLU A 378 13.57 3.05 -10.01
N THR A 379 12.34 2.71 -10.39
CA THR A 379 11.12 3.27 -9.76
C THR A 379 11.00 2.87 -8.29
N ALA A 380 11.32 1.62 -7.95
CA ALA A 380 11.29 1.13 -6.58
C ALA A 380 12.36 1.79 -5.68
N SER A 381 13.51 2.18 -6.24
CA SER A 381 14.57 2.86 -5.50
C SER A 381 14.29 4.35 -5.25
N ALA A 382 13.39 4.95 -6.04
CA ALA A 382 13.19 6.41 -6.05
C ALA A 382 12.73 6.99 -4.70
N VAL A 383 11.94 6.24 -3.91
CA VAL A 383 11.53 6.69 -2.56
C VAL A 383 12.73 6.74 -1.60
N ALA A 384 13.58 5.72 -1.65
CA ALA A 384 14.76 5.64 -0.78
C ALA A 384 15.83 6.68 -1.16
N GLU A 385 15.87 7.09 -2.42
CA GLU A 385 16.84 8.03 -2.98
C GLU A 385 16.33 9.47 -3.01
N ALA A 386 15.03 9.71 -2.72
CA ALA A 386 14.42 11.03 -2.77
C ALA A 386 15.07 11.98 -1.76
N GLU A 387 15.53 13.17 -2.25
CA GLU A 387 16.00 14.25 -1.38
C GLU A 387 14.86 14.85 -0.54
N GLN A 388 13.64 14.81 -1.09
CA GLN A 388 12.42 15.31 -0.47
C GLN A 388 11.28 14.32 -0.72
N PHE A 389 10.62 13.91 0.35
CA PHE A 389 9.39 13.13 0.24
C PHE A 389 8.34 13.60 1.27
N VAL A 390 7.09 13.38 0.94
CA VAL A 390 5.94 13.49 1.83
C VAL A 390 5.19 12.18 1.78
N PHE A 391 4.48 11.83 2.86
CA PHE A 391 3.54 10.71 2.81
C PHE A 391 2.22 11.19 2.18
N ASP A 392 1.54 10.28 1.49
CA ASP A 392 0.19 10.50 0.92
C ASP A 392 -0.72 11.19 1.93
N LEU A 393 -1.18 12.39 1.59
CA LEU A 393 -1.94 13.25 2.48
C LEU A 393 -3.29 12.62 2.82
N SER A 394 -3.96 12.04 1.83
CA SER A 394 -5.28 11.45 1.99
C SER A 394 -5.25 10.22 2.90
N ASP A 395 -4.18 9.42 2.83
CA ASP A 395 -3.98 8.23 3.65
C ASP A 395 -3.66 8.56 5.12
N LEU A 396 -3.15 9.76 5.39
CA LEU A 396 -2.89 10.25 6.76
C LEU A 396 -4.14 10.80 7.45
N GLN A 397 -5.22 11.12 6.70
CA GLN A 397 -6.42 11.73 7.24
C GLN A 397 -7.26 10.74 8.07
N PRO A 398 -8.13 11.24 8.96
CA PRO A 398 -9.20 10.42 9.50
C PRO A 398 -9.99 9.75 8.36
N SER A 399 -10.22 8.44 8.45
CA SER A 399 -10.75 7.61 7.36
C SER A 399 -12.01 8.16 6.69
N ALA A 400 -12.92 8.77 7.46
CA ALA A 400 -14.15 9.38 6.93
C ALA A 400 -13.90 10.57 6.00
N PHE A 401 -12.74 11.23 6.12
CA PHE A 401 -12.36 12.36 5.27
C PHE A 401 -11.39 11.93 4.15
N GLY A 402 -10.34 11.17 4.48
CA GLY A 402 -9.26 10.86 3.55
C GLY A 402 -9.52 9.67 2.64
N ALA A 403 -10.13 8.59 3.17
CA ALA A 403 -10.03 7.28 2.55
C ALA A 403 -11.31 6.44 2.67
N THR A 404 -12.45 7.00 2.32
CA THR A 404 -13.72 6.25 2.30
C THR A 404 -14.49 6.53 1.01
N GLU A 405 -14.79 5.47 0.27
CA GLU A 405 -15.54 5.54 -0.98
C GLU A 405 -16.87 6.30 -0.80
N GLY A 406 -17.14 7.24 -1.72
CA GLY A 406 -18.36 8.01 -1.78
C GLY A 406 -18.48 9.14 -0.75
N GLN A 407 -17.43 9.45 0.01
CA GLN A 407 -17.41 10.56 0.96
C GLN A 407 -16.01 11.21 1.04
N GLY A 408 -15.89 12.28 1.83
CA GLY A 408 -14.62 12.98 2.08
C GLY A 408 -13.93 13.43 0.80
N LEU A 409 -12.59 13.37 0.80
CA LEU A 409 -11.76 13.81 -0.31
C LEU A 409 -12.04 13.05 -1.61
N TRP A 410 -12.23 11.73 -1.55
CA TRP A 410 -12.50 10.93 -2.75
C TRP A 410 -13.75 11.41 -3.48
N LYS A 411 -14.83 11.65 -2.75
CA LYS A 411 -16.07 12.20 -3.33
C LYS A 411 -15.93 13.63 -3.80
N LEU A 412 -15.23 14.47 -3.04
CA LEU A 412 -15.09 15.89 -3.33
C LEU A 412 -14.21 16.13 -4.55
N PHE A 413 -13.15 15.34 -4.77
CA PHE A 413 -12.40 15.40 -6.01
C PHE A 413 -13.20 14.89 -7.22
N GLN A 414 -14.03 13.84 -7.07
CA GLN A 414 -14.98 13.47 -8.13
C GLN A 414 -15.96 14.61 -8.48
N ASP A 415 -16.43 15.36 -7.48
CA ASP A 415 -17.30 16.52 -7.71
C ASP A 415 -16.53 17.67 -8.37
N PHE A 416 -15.27 17.86 -8.02
CA PHE A 416 -14.38 18.82 -8.68
C PHE A 416 -14.16 18.48 -10.16
N VAL A 417 -13.91 17.22 -10.51
CA VAL A 417 -13.80 16.77 -11.92
C VAL A 417 -15.08 17.04 -12.71
N ARG A 418 -16.27 17.03 -12.05
CA ARG A 418 -17.53 17.40 -12.72
C ARG A 418 -17.68 18.90 -12.94
N ASN A 419 -17.07 19.72 -12.10
CA ASN A 419 -17.18 21.18 -12.14
C ASN A 419 -15.84 21.86 -11.74
N PRO A 420 -14.78 21.76 -12.56
CA PRO A 420 -13.45 22.21 -12.22
C PRO A 420 -13.31 23.73 -12.10
N ASP A 421 -14.32 24.50 -12.56
CA ASP A 421 -14.35 25.96 -12.43
C ASP A 421 -14.74 26.44 -11.01
N ASP A 422 -15.31 25.56 -10.15
CA ASP A 422 -15.82 25.92 -8.82
C ASP A 422 -14.76 25.67 -7.72
N VAL A 423 -13.57 26.23 -7.90
CA VAL A 423 -12.45 26.08 -6.94
C VAL A 423 -12.81 26.54 -5.53
N ASP A 424 -13.47 27.71 -5.39
CA ASP A 424 -13.85 28.22 -4.07
C ASP A 424 -14.92 27.35 -3.39
N GLY A 425 -15.90 26.86 -4.16
CA GLY A 425 -16.97 26.04 -3.63
C GLY A 425 -16.48 24.67 -3.18
N ILE A 426 -15.58 24.01 -3.95
CA ILE A 426 -15.03 22.72 -3.56
C ILE A 426 -14.08 22.84 -2.37
N ALA A 427 -13.23 23.88 -2.32
CA ALA A 427 -12.35 24.15 -1.19
C ALA A 427 -13.14 24.33 0.13
N GLN A 428 -14.29 25.02 0.07
CA GLN A 428 -15.16 25.16 1.24
C GLN A 428 -15.79 23.84 1.67
N GLN A 429 -16.22 22.99 0.72
CA GLN A 429 -16.76 21.68 1.05
C GLN A 429 -15.70 20.73 1.64
N MET A 430 -14.45 20.82 1.15
CA MET A 430 -13.31 20.09 1.73
C MET A 430 -13.07 20.54 3.17
N GLU A 431 -13.07 21.84 3.44
CA GLU A 431 -12.91 22.39 4.78
C GLU A 431 -14.03 21.93 5.73
N ASP A 432 -15.30 22.03 5.29
CA ASP A 432 -16.43 21.62 6.10
C ASP A 432 -16.36 20.12 6.47
N ALA A 433 -15.88 19.27 5.54
CA ALA A 433 -15.69 17.85 5.77
C ALA A 433 -14.48 17.55 6.68
N ALA A 434 -13.36 18.27 6.50
CA ALA A 434 -12.18 18.15 7.34
C ALA A 434 -12.49 18.55 8.80
N ALA A 435 -13.07 19.73 9.02
CA ALA A 435 -13.46 20.20 10.35
C ALA A 435 -14.37 19.20 11.09
N GLN A 436 -15.29 18.56 10.35
CA GLN A 436 -16.12 17.50 10.93
C GLN A 436 -15.33 16.28 11.34
N ALA A 437 -14.37 15.84 10.50
CA ALA A 437 -13.57 14.63 10.73
C ALA A 437 -12.55 14.81 11.85
N PHE A 438 -11.98 16.02 11.97
CA PHE A 438 -11.04 16.38 13.05
C PHE A 438 -11.76 16.79 14.36
N GLY A 439 -13.10 16.89 14.35
CA GLY A 439 -13.89 17.19 15.57
C GLY A 439 -13.86 18.65 15.99
N GLU A 440 -13.70 19.58 15.04
CA GLU A 440 -13.64 21.03 15.24
C GLU A 440 -15.00 21.72 15.14
#